data_80de36a50a8b1faa16cff47440190e02
#
_entry.id   80de36a50a8b1faa16cff47440190e02
#
_cell.length_a   1.000
_cell.length_b   1.000
_cell.length_c   1.000
_cell.angle_alpha   90.00
_cell.angle_beta   90.00
_cell.angle_gamma   90.00
#
_symmetry.space_group_name_H-M   'P 1'
#
loop_
_entity.id
_entity.type
_entity.pdbx_description
1 polymer ?
#
loop_
_entity_poly.entity_id
_entity_poly.type
_entity_poly.pdbx_seq_one_letter_code
_entity_poly.pdbx_strand_id
1 'polypeptide(L)'
;MSKLTDIAKDLETDNVNHPQHYEGHTSLECIECMRVAMGRTAVYNFCLCNSFKYLWRYKNKNGREDINKAGWYLDYVKHDIERDGKENVPLHICEMYDRLYDLYIDIVDKLSNTCPTVGKGV
;
A
#
# COMPACT_ATOMS: atom_id res chain seq x y z
N MET A 1 14.19 -23.54 -3.27
CA MET A 1 13.31 -23.05 -2.44
C MET A 1 13.73 -22.82 -1.08
N SER A 2 14.92 -23.18 -0.69
CA SER A 2 15.34 -22.97 0.68
C SER A 2 15.32 -21.47 1.02
N LYS A 3 15.63 -20.61 0.07
CA LYS A 3 15.62 -19.19 0.37
C LYS A 3 14.23 -18.70 0.74
N LEU A 4 13.23 -19.14 0.01
CA LEU A 4 11.87 -18.75 0.31
C LEU A 4 11.42 -19.32 1.64
N THR A 5 11.84 -20.54 1.95
CA THR A 5 11.53 -21.16 3.23
C THR A 5 12.17 -20.38 4.38
N ASP A 6 13.41 -19.94 4.19
CA ASP A 6 14.09 -19.18 5.21
C ASP A 6 13.41 -17.84 5.45
N ILE A 7 12.97 -17.20 4.38
CA ILE A 7 12.24 -15.94 4.52
C ILE A 7 10.95 -16.15 5.31
N ALA A 8 10.25 -17.24 5.02
CA ALA A 8 9.02 -17.54 5.74
C ALA A 8 9.29 -17.76 7.23
N LYS A 9 10.38 -18.40 7.56
CA LYS A 9 10.74 -18.63 8.95
C LYS A 9 11.05 -17.32 9.64
N ASP A 10 11.75 -16.42 8.95
CA ASP A 10 12.05 -15.12 9.51
C ASP A 10 10.79 -14.34 9.79
N LEU A 11 9.82 -14.45 8.92
CA LEU A 11 8.54 -13.79 9.13
C LEU A 11 7.83 -14.31 10.36
N GLU A 12 7.85 -15.61 10.56
CA GLU A 12 7.24 -16.19 11.74
C GLU A 12 7.90 -15.69 13.01
N THR A 13 9.22 -15.62 12.98
CA THR A 13 9.97 -15.13 14.12
C THR A 13 9.61 -13.68 14.40
N ASP A 14 9.53 -12.87 13.35
CA ASP A 14 9.19 -11.49 13.51
C ASP A 14 7.80 -11.31 14.05
N ASN A 15 6.87 -12.15 13.67
CA ASN A 15 5.52 -12.07 14.18
C ASN A 15 5.45 -12.21 15.69
N VAL A 16 6.37 -12.92 16.28
CA VAL A 16 6.42 -13.03 17.72
C VAL A 16 6.77 -11.67 18.32
N ASN A 17 7.69 -10.96 17.69
CA ASN A 17 8.16 -9.69 18.19
C ASN A 17 7.35 -8.50 17.72
N HIS A 18 6.70 -8.64 16.57
CA HIS A 18 5.95 -7.56 15.98
C HIS A 18 4.58 -8.07 15.67
N PRO A 19 3.82 -8.28 16.67
CA PRO A 19 2.50 -8.87 16.45
C PRO A 19 1.70 -7.93 15.61
N GLN A 20 1.28 -8.15 14.92
CA GLN A 20 0.69 -7.43 14.21
C GLN A 20 -0.07 -6.86 13.99
N HIS A 21 -0.30 -6.82 13.87
CA HIS A 21 -0.99 -6.07 13.87
C HIS A 21 -1.15 -5.39 12.82
N TYR A 22 -0.89 -5.54 12.02
CA TYR A 22 -1.02 -4.99 11.05
C TYR A 22 -2.26 -4.94 10.53
N GLU A 23 -3.24 -5.13 10.98
CA GLU A 23 -4.40 -4.94 10.61
C GLU A 23 -4.74 -4.91 9.25
N GLY A 24 -4.78 -5.85 8.50
CA GLY A 24 -5.26 -5.95 7.14
C GLY A 24 -4.29 -5.55 6.07
N HIS A 25 -3.16 -5.01 6.40
CA HIS A 25 -2.16 -4.86 5.35
C HIS A 25 -0.95 -5.69 5.69
N THR A 26 -0.17 -5.97 4.66
CA THR A 26 0.99 -6.81 4.79
C THR A 26 2.07 -6.09 5.58
N SER A 27 2.75 -6.81 6.46
CA SER A 27 3.78 -6.17 7.26
C SER A 27 4.96 -5.74 6.40
N LEU A 28 5.68 -4.75 6.89
CA LEU A 28 6.86 -4.25 6.20
C LEU A 28 7.88 -5.36 5.99
N GLU A 29 8.07 -6.21 6.99
CA GLU A 29 9.02 -7.32 6.86
C GLU A 29 8.63 -8.26 5.73
N CYS A 30 7.34 -8.51 5.59
CA CYS A 30 6.88 -9.38 4.51
C CYS A 30 7.18 -8.76 3.15
N ILE A 31 6.97 -7.47 3.01
CA ILE A 31 7.21 -6.80 1.74
C ILE A 31 8.70 -6.82 1.41
N GLU A 32 9.56 -6.63 2.40
CA GLU A 32 10.99 -6.68 2.16
C GLU A 32 11.43 -8.08 1.74
N CYS A 33 10.88 -9.10 2.35
CA CYS A 33 11.16 -10.46 1.95
C CYS A 33 10.65 -10.75 0.55
N MET A 34 9.50 -10.21 0.23
CA MET A 34 8.91 -10.34 -1.09
C MET A 34 9.82 -9.72 -2.15
N ARG A 35 10.44 -8.58 -1.82
CA ARG A 35 11.35 -7.92 -2.73
C ARG A 35 12.55 -8.80 -3.03
N VAL A 36 13.10 -9.45 -2.01
CA VAL A 36 14.23 -10.35 -2.21
C VAL A 36 13.83 -11.55 -3.06
N ALA A 37 12.65 -12.11 -2.80
CA ALA A 37 12.23 -13.32 -3.48
C ALA A 37 11.72 -13.08 -4.89
N MET A 38 11.02 -11.97 -5.11
CA MET A 38 10.30 -11.73 -6.36
C MET A 38 10.82 -10.55 -7.18
N GLY A 39 11.61 -9.70 -6.59
CA GLY A 39 12.13 -8.53 -7.28
C GLY A 39 11.30 -7.29 -7.07
N ARG A 40 11.89 -6.13 -7.41
CA ARG A 40 11.24 -4.83 -7.17
C ARG A 40 9.95 -4.64 -7.94
N THR A 41 9.94 -5.03 -9.19
CA THR A 41 8.75 -4.80 -10.02
C THR A 41 7.55 -5.53 -9.47
N ALA A 42 7.78 -6.75 -8.98
CA ALA A 42 6.69 -7.51 -8.37
C ALA A 42 6.15 -6.79 -7.14
N VAL A 43 7.04 -6.19 -6.34
CA VAL A 43 6.61 -5.47 -5.14
C VAL A 43 5.83 -4.21 -5.52
N TYR A 44 6.29 -3.48 -6.53
CA TYR A 44 5.51 -2.32 -7.00
C TYR A 44 4.11 -2.75 -7.40
N ASN A 45 4.00 -3.80 -8.20
CA ASN A 45 2.69 -4.27 -8.64
C ASN A 45 1.82 -4.72 -7.49
N PHE A 46 2.40 -5.45 -6.56
CA PHE A 46 1.67 -5.91 -5.39
C PHE A 46 1.10 -4.73 -4.60
N CYS A 47 1.92 -3.74 -4.33
CA CYS A 47 1.49 -2.60 -3.53
C CYS A 47 0.43 -1.78 -4.25
N LEU A 48 0.60 -1.57 -5.55
CA LEU A 48 -0.37 -0.81 -6.32
C LEU A 48 -1.70 -1.54 -6.42
N CYS A 49 -1.66 -2.85 -6.61
CA CYS A 49 -2.89 -3.64 -6.67
C CYS A 49 -3.61 -3.64 -5.32
N ASN A 50 -2.86 -3.71 -4.23
CA ASN A 50 -3.49 -3.64 -2.92
C ASN A 50 -4.10 -2.28 -2.65
N SER A 51 -3.40 -1.21 -3.05
CA SER A 51 -3.96 0.11 -2.90
C SER A 51 -5.27 0.21 -3.65
N PHE A 52 -5.28 -0.24 -4.90
CA PHE A 52 -6.50 -0.21 -5.71
C PHE A 52 -7.64 -1.00 -5.04
N LYS A 53 -7.31 -2.18 -4.52
CA LYS A 53 -8.32 -3.01 -3.88
C LYS A 53 -9.00 -2.27 -2.72
N TYR A 54 -8.22 -1.58 -1.90
CA TYR A 54 -8.78 -0.86 -0.77
C TYR A 54 -9.61 0.34 -1.22
N LEU A 55 -9.17 1.03 -2.27
CA LEU A 55 -9.96 2.14 -2.81
C LEU A 55 -11.25 1.65 -3.45
N TRP A 56 -11.25 0.43 -3.96
CA TRP A 56 -12.42 -0.15 -4.56
C TRP A 56 -13.47 -0.50 -3.51
N ARG A 57 -13.04 -0.99 -2.37
CA ARG A 57 -13.98 -1.60 -1.44
C ARG A 57 -14.34 -0.76 -0.22
N TYR A 58 -13.76 0.40 -0.07
CA TYR A 58 -13.87 1.13 1.20
C TYR A 58 -15.33 1.41 1.59
N LYS A 59 -16.19 1.70 0.62
CA LYS A 59 -17.58 2.02 0.92
C LYS A 59 -18.33 0.84 1.52
N ASN A 60 -17.97 -0.34 1.13
CA ASN A 60 -18.70 -1.54 1.54
C ASN A 60 -18.00 -2.36 2.59
N LYS A 61 -16.88 -1.89 3.07
CA LYS A 61 -16.14 -2.63 4.07
C LYS A 61 -15.75 -1.73 5.22
N ASN A 62 -14.51 -1.32 5.29
CA ASN A 62 -13.98 -0.67 6.45
C ASN A 62 -13.86 0.85 6.36
N GLY A 63 -14.41 1.44 5.34
CA GLY A 63 -14.46 2.89 5.23
C GLY A 63 -13.10 3.55 5.29
N ARG A 64 -12.95 4.47 6.23
CA ARG A 64 -11.73 5.23 6.35
C ARG A 64 -10.51 4.36 6.61
N GLU A 65 -10.67 3.25 7.28
CA GLU A 65 -9.57 2.34 7.52
C GLU A 65 -9.02 1.80 6.20
N ASP A 66 -9.90 1.45 5.25
CA ASP A 66 -9.45 1.00 3.94
C ASP A 66 -8.74 2.12 3.18
N ILE A 67 -9.23 3.35 3.32
CA ILE A 67 -8.57 4.49 2.67
C ILE A 67 -7.16 4.66 3.23
N ASN A 68 -7.02 4.52 4.54
CA ASN A 68 -5.70 4.64 5.16
C ASN A 68 -4.75 3.54 4.69
N LYS A 69 -5.26 2.34 4.51
CA LYS A 69 -4.45 1.24 4.00
C LYS A 69 -4.00 1.52 2.57
N ALA A 70 -4.91 2.04 1.75
CA ALA A 70 -4.55 2.40 0.38
C ALA A 70 -3.43 3.43 0.38
N GLY A 71 -3.54 4.44 1.24
CA GLY A 71 -2.53 5.47 1.35
C GLY A 71 -1.18 4.92 1.79
N TRP A 72 -1.20 3.95 2.71
CA TRP A 72 0.02 3.34 3.18
C TRP A 72 0.78 2.66 2.03
N TYR A 73 0.07 1.91 1.19
CA TYR A 73 0.72 1.25 0.06
C TYR A 73 1.23 2.25 -0.97
N LEU A 74 0.47 3.31 -1.22
CA LEU A 74 0.94 4.35 -2.15
C LEU A 74 2.19 5.03 -1.62
N ASP A 75 2.21 5.30 -0.32
CA ASP A 75 3.35 5.95 0.30
C ASP A 75 4.59 5.07 0.22
N TYR A 76 4.42 3.77 0.43
CA TYR A 76 5.51 2.83 0.30
C TYR A 76 6.09 2.85 -1.10
N VAL A 77 5.22 2.83 -2.12
CA VAL A 77 5.67 2.86 -3.51
C VAL A 77 6.40 4.16 -3.82
N LYS A 78 5.86 5.27 -3.33
CA LYS A 78 6.50 6.57 -3.57
C LYS A 78 7.93 6.58 -3.03
N HIS A 79 8.11 6.11 -1.81
CA HIS A 79 9.45 6.09 -1.22
C HIS A 79 10.39 5.17 -1.98
N ASP A 80 9.87 4.03 -2.45
CA ASP A 80 10.70 3.12 -3.23
C ASP A 80 11.12 3.72 -4.55
N ILE A 81 10.20 4.39 -5.23
CA ILE A 81 10.52 5.04 -6.50
C ILE A 81 11.59 6.12 -6.28
N GLU A 82 11.44 6.88 -5.21
CA GLU A 82 12.40 7.93 -4.90
C GLU A 82 13.78 7.36 -4.59
N ARG A 83 13.80 6.27 -3.83
CA ARG A 83 15.06 5.63 -3.47
C ARG A 83 15.74 5.01 -4.67
N ASP A 84 14.97 4.36 -5.54
CA ASP A 84 15.53 3.67 -6.70
C ASP A 84 15.88 4.61 -7.83
N GLY A 85 15.28 5.79 -7.84
CA GLY A 85 15.45 6.73 -8.95
C GLY A 85 14.38 6.49 -9.99
N LYS A 86 13.58 7.51 -10.27
CA LYS A 86 12.46 7.36 -11.19
C LYS A 86 12.87 6.82 -12.55
N GLU A 87 14.06 7.19 -13.00
CA GLU A 87 14.55 6.74 -14.30
C GLU A 87 14.85 5.25 -14.31
N ASN A 88 14.97 4.63 -13.14
CA ASN A 88 15.26 3.20 -13.04
C ASN A 88 14.01 2.36 -12.79
N VAL A 89 12.85 3.00 -12.76
CA VAL A 89 11.57 2.31 -12.49
C VAL A 89 10.82 2.23 -13.82
N PRO A 90 10.21 1.07 -14.13
CA PRO A 90 9.45 0.96 -15.39
C PRO A 90 8.42 2.06 -15.50
N LEU A 91 8.30 2.64 -16.69
CA LEU A 91 7.38 3.76 -16.89
C LEU A 91 5.96 3.41 -16.52
N HIS A 92 5.52 2.21 -16.82
CA HIS A 92 4.13 1.84 -16.54
C HIS A 92 3.85 1.81 -15.03
N ILE A 93 4.87 1.55 -14.21
CA ILE A 93 4.70 1.58 -12.76
C ILE A 93 4.46 3.02 -12.32
N CYS A 94 5.23 3.95 -12.83
CA CYS A 94 5.04 5.36 -12.48
C CYS A 94 3.68 5.86 -12.93
N GLU A 95 3.24 5.44 -14.11
CA GLU A 95 1.93 5.84 -14.61
C GLU A 95 0.80 5.26 -13.76
N MET A 96 0.94 4.01 -13.34
CA MET A 96 -0.06 3.41 -12.47
C MET A 96 -0.11 4.10 -11.11
N TYR A 97 1.06 4.42 -10.59
CA TYR A 97 1.11 5.14 -9.32
C TYR A 97 0.40 6.48 -9.44
N ASP A 98 0.67 7.23 -10.51
CA ASP A 98 0.07 8.55 -10.69
C ASP A 98 -1.45 8.45 -10.77
N ARG A 99 -1.96 7.47 -11.50
CA ARG A 99 -3.41 7.30 -11.62
C ARG A 99 -4.05 6.93 -10.29
N LEU A 100 -3.41 6.05 -9.55
CA LEU A 100 -3.95 5.64 -8.25
C LEU A 100 -3.86 6.77 -7.24
N TYR A 101 -2.79 7.54 -7.28
CA TYR A 101 -2.65 8.66 -6.38
C TYR A 101 -3.74 9.70 -6.64
N ASP A 102 -4.02 9.99 -7.91
CA ASP A 102 -5.08 10.93 -8.24
C ASP A 102 -6.42 10.43 -7.72
N LEU A 103 -6.70 9.15 -7.88
CA LEU A 103 -7.93 8.57 -7.37
C LEU A 103 -8.00 8.66 -5.84
N TYR A 104 -6.89 8.36 -5.19
CA TYR A 104 -6.81 8.41 -3.74
C TYR A 104 -7.11 9.83 -3.24
N ILE A 105 -6.48 10.83 -3.84
CA ILE A 105 -6.68 12.22 -3.44
C ILE A 105 -8.13 12.64 -3.68
N ASP A 106 -8.71 12.22 -4.81
CA ASP A 106 -10.08 12.55 -5.12
C ASP A 106 -11.04 12.01 -4.06
N ILE A 107 -10.82 10.77 -3.64
CA ILE A 107 -11.65 10.14 -2.62
C ILE A 107 -11.47 10.85 -1.28
N VAL A 108 -10.23 11.14 -0.91
CA VAL A 108 -9.95 11.81 0.35
C VAL A 108 -10.61 13.19 0.39
N ASP A 109 -10.53 13.92 -0.71
CA ASP A 109 -11.15 15.23 -0.79
C ASP A 109 -12.66 15.14 -0.65
N LYS A 110 -13.26 14.17 -1.29
CA LYS A 110 -14.72 14.00 -1.20
C LYS A 110 -15.15 13.67 0.21
N LEU A 111 -14.39 12.82 0.88
CA LEU A 111 -14.71 12.46 2.26
C LEU A 111 -14.57 13.67 3.18
N SER A 112 -13.56 14.49 2.96
CA SER A 112 -13.38 15.68 3.76
C SER A 112 -14.49 16.68 3.54
N ASN A 113 -14.92 16.82 2.29
CA ASN A 113 -15.95 17.79 1.98
C ASN A 113 -17.33 17.38 2.45
N THR A 114 -17.55 16.10 2.63
CA THR A 114 -18.83 15.63 3.11
C THR A 114 -18.89 15.55 4.63
N CYS A 115 -17.82 15.93 5.26
CA CYS A 115 -17.79 15.92 6.70
C CYS A 115 -18.80 16.92 7.14
N PRO A 116 -19.64 16.53 7.91
CA PRO A 116 -20.66 17.35 8.29
C PRO A 116 -20.31 18.56 8.99
N THR A 117 -19.93 18.59 9.05
CA THR A 117 -19.83 19.52 9.51
C THR A 117 -19.84 20.47 9.11
N VAL A 118 -19.71 20.28 8.94
CA VAL A 118 -19.68 20.87 8.50
C VAL A 118 -20.45 21.55 8.26
N GLY A 119 -20.57 21.41 8.37
CA GLY A 119 -21.16 21.78 8.20
C GLY A 119 -21.53 22.66 7.77
N LYS A 120 -21.31 22.68 7.46
CA LYS A 120 -21.47 23.30 7.01
C LYS A 120 -22.33 23.61 6.68
N GLY A 121 -22.50 23.29 6.74
CA GLY A 121 -23.18 23.30 6.48
C GLY A 121 -23.61 23.96 6.15
N VAL A 122 -23.38 24.15 6.24
CA VAL A 122 -23.62 24.55 5.93
C VAL A 122 -23.85 24.82 5.74
#